data_da40d55f547686508c97c6a5635c2722
#
_entry.id   da40d55f547686508c97c6a5635c2722
#
_cell.length_a   1.000
_cell.length_b   1.000
_cell.length_c   1.000
_cell.angle_alpha   90.00
_cell.angle_beta   90.00
_cell.angle_gamma   90.00
#
_symmetry.space_group_name_H-M   'P 1'
#
loop_
_entity.id
_entity.type
_entity.pdbx_description
1 polymer ?
#
loop_
_entity_poly.entity_id
_entity_poly.type
_entity_poly.pdbx_seq_one_letter_code
_entity_poly.pdbx_strand_id
1 'polypeptide(L)'
;MSKLTIWLTPIWILAVGVTIGALILLLMWGVTWLVNRRAARSIAEAVGEGILRPISYVVISMAALALLASPSMPVDRIVASLKRLPDVAPIEAKIEIKPRQADFEVPASFRASELQSFTITSDQDVAVNVEAKKGFVEPLILVQGGEPYSWAPGSSTPRKFEGDASTLFITNESDSPANVSILMYTDVETPQVRAIPIAAASTVGLYVLYLLVRFLAPRTSVIAAATAKETIAQPLFTMLVMIGVVALVAFVFIPYNTFGEDVKMLKTSGMTMIKVLAIIMALWTASTSVADEIEGRTALTVLSKPVGRRQFIVGKFLGILWPIVLMFIILGIVFLLTVSFKVVYDARESAKTTPEWTECYLEVVRIIPGLVLAFLESVILAAISVAVSTRLPMLPNLVICGSIYVLGHLAALIVKSAAGEIVFVRFIGKLLSVILPVLDHFEIEGAIAGASSVPMSYLGWALLYSVLYSGAAILLALIFFEDRDLA
;
A
#
# COMPACT_ATOMS: atom_id res chain seq x y z
N MET A 1 -2.12 -16.44 24.23
CA MET A 1 -1.47 -15.21 23.73
C MET A 1 -1.91 -14.03 24.59
N SER A 2 -1.01 -13.12 24.92
CA SER A 2 -1.38 -11.89 25.63
C SER A 2 -2.28 -11.02 24.72
N LYS A 3 -3.20 -10.24 25.32
CA LYS A 3 -4.07 -9.34 24.52
C LYS A 3 -3.31 -8.37 23.64
N LEU A 4 -2.10 -8.01 24.07
CA LEU A 4 -1.19 -7.12 23.34
C LEU A 4 -0.69 -7.78 22.04
N THR A 5 -0.42 -9.08 22.05
CA THR A 5 0.07 -9.83 20.90
C THR A 5 -0.92 -9.80 19.73
N ILE A 6 -2.23 -9.84 20.01
CA ILE A 6 -3.26 -9.95 18.96
C ILE A 6 -3.26 -8.72 18.05
N TRP A 7 -3.33 -7.52 18.61
CA TRP A 7 -3.43 -6.30 17.79
C TRP A 7 -2.08 -5.71 17.38
N LEU A 8 -0.99 -6.08 18.07
CA LEU A 8 0.34 -5.54 17.73
C LEU A 8 1.06 -6.36 16.65
N THR A 9 0.73 -7.65 16.48
CA THR A 9 1.38 -8.52 15.47
C THR A 9 1.31 -7.97 14.05
N PRO A 10 0.20 -7.42 13.53
CA PRO A 10 0.16 -6.85 12.18
C PRO A 10 1.18 -5.74 11.97
N ILE A 11 1.29 -4.85 12.95
CA ILE A 11 2.23 -3.71 12.88
C ILE A 11 3.67 -4.19 13.08
N TRP A 12 3.87 -5.20 13.92
CA TRP A 12 5.17 -5.82 14.12
C TRP A 12 5.71 -6.46 12.83
N ILE A 13 4.86 -7.14 12.04
CA ILE A 13 5.23 -7.69 10.73
C ILE A 13 5.72 -6.57 9.80
N LEU A 14 5.01 -5.45 9.72
CA LEU A 14 5.42 -4.28 8.93
C LEU A 14 6.74 -3.68 9.47
N ALA A 15 6.87 -3.59 10.79
CA ALA A 15 8.07 -3.07 11.45
C ALA A 15 9.30 -3.94 11.17
N VAL A 16 9.16 -5.27 11.15
CA VAL A 16 10.22 -6.20 10.74
C VAL A 16 10.64 -5.94 9.29
N GLY A 17 9.67 -5.75 8.38
CA GLY A 17 9.95 -5.41 6.99
C GLY A 17 10.74 -4.10 6.85
N VAL A 18 10.31 -3.04 7.55
CA VAL A 18 11.01 -1.74 7.58
C VAL A 18 12.44 -1.91 8.13
N THR A 19 12.61 -2.73 9.18
CA THR A 19 13.92 -3.01 9.77
C THR A 19 14.85 -3.73 8.79
N ILE A 20 14.35 -4.72 8.07
CA ILE A 20 15.10 -5.42 7.02
C ILE A 20 15.49 -4.44 5.90
N GLY A 21 14.57 -3.58 5.48
CA GLY A 21 14.85 -2.51 4.52
C GLY A 21 15.96 -1.57 4.97
N ALA A 22 15.93 -1.16 6.24
CA ALA A 22 16.98 -0.34 6.85
C ALA A 22 18.33 -1.05 6.88
N LEU A 23 18.36 -2.35 7.21
CA LEU A 23 19.59 -3.16 7.18
C LEU A 23 20.15 -3.28 5.75
N ILE A 24 19.29 -3.47 4.73
CA ILE A 24 19.72 -3.47 3.33
C ILE A 24 20.34 -2.13 2.94
N LEU A 25 19.71 -1.00 3.33
CA LEU A 25 20.27 0.34 3.10
C LEU A 25 21.63 0.53 3.79
N LEU A 26 21.79 0.05 5.02
CA LEU A 26 23.07 0.09 5.74
C LEU A 26 24.14 -0.76 5.04
N LEU A 27 23.78 -1.94 4.53
CA LEU A 27 24.70 -2.78 3.75
C LEU A 27 25.09 -2.09 2.45
N MET A 28 24.13 -1.52 1.69
CA MET A 28 24.41 -0.75 0.48
C MET A 28 25.33 0.44 0.76
N TRP A 29 25.08 1.16 1.84
CA TRP A 29 25.97 2.25 2.29
C TRP A 29 27.37 1.74 2.65
N GLY A 30 27.48 0.62 3.36
CA GLY A 30 28.75 -0.02 3.71
C GLY A 30 29.57 -0.42 2.47
N VAL A 31 28.92 -1.02 1.46
CA VAL A 31 29.56 -1.33 0.17
C VAL A 31 30.01 -0.06 -0.55
N THR A 32 29.18 0.97 -0.60
CA THR A 32 29.57 2.26 -1.20
C THR A 32 30.74 2.91 -0.46
N TRP A 33 30.80 2.76 0.86
CA TRP A 33 31.92 3.28 1.68
C TRP A 33 33.25 2.58 1.35
N LEU A 34 33.21 1.26 1.09
CA LEU A 34 34.39 0.49 0.69
C LEU A 34 34.90 0.87 -0.70
N VAL A 35 33.98 1.14 -1.65
CA VAL A 35 34.30 1.46 -3.05
C VAL A 35 34.64 2.94 -3.21
N ASN A 36 33.81 3.83 -2.63
CA ASN A 36 33.96 5.28 -2.79
C ASN A 36 33.53 6.05 -1.53
N ARG A 37 34.49 6.38 -0.69
CA ARG A 37 34.25 7.10 0.57
C ARG A 37 33.64 8.49 0.39
N ARG A 38 33.87 9.17 -0.76
CA ARG A 38 33.25 10.49 -1.02
C ARG A 38 31.76 10.34 -1.27
N ALA A 39 31.37 9.38 -2.10
CA ALA A 39 29.96 9.08 -2.36
C ALA A 39 29.24 8.64 -1.07
N ALA A 40 29.83 7.78 -0.27
CA ALA A 40 29.27 7.33 1.00
C ALA A 40 29.06 8.48 2.00
N ARG A 41 29.97 9.45 2.09
CA ARG A 41 29.81 10.65 2.93
C ARG A 41 28.66 11.52 2.42
N SER A 42 28.55 11.75 1.10
CA SER A 42 27.45 12.52 0.50
C SER A 42 26.07 11.85 0.78
N ILE A 43 26.00 10.53 0.77
CA ILE A 43 24.78 9.79 1.13
C ILE A 43 24.49 9.97 2.64
N ALA A 44 25.49 9.83 3.52
CA ALA A 44 25.32 9.99 4.96
C ALA A 44 24.86 11.41 5.33
N GLU A 45 25.42 12.45 4.70
CA GLU A 45 24.99 13.85 4.84
C GLU A 45 23.53 14.03 4.36
N ALA A 46 23.18 13.41 3.23
CA ALA A 46 21.80 13.46 2.70
C ALA A 46 20.76 12.87 3.67
N VAL A 47 21.12 11.80 4.37
CA VAL A 47 20.26 11.12 5.36
C VAL A 47 20.26 11.86 6.69
N GLY A 48 21.44 12.28 7.17
CA GLY A 48 21.61 12.86 8.52
C GLY A 48 21.18 14.33 8.64
N GLU A 49 21.38 15.13 7.60
CA GLU A 49 21.07 16.58 7.61
C GLU A 49 19.93 16.94 6.67
N GLY A 50 19.51 16.00 5.81
CA GLY A 50 18.52 16.19 4.77
C GLY A 50 17.06 16.02 5.24
N ILE A 51 16.18 16.00 4.26
CA ILE A 51 14.75 15.75 4.40
C ILE A 51 14.48 14.35 4.92
N LEU A 52 15.37 13.38 4.69
CA LEU A 52 15.25 12.01 5.14
C LEU A 52 15.42 11.85 6.65
N ARG A 53 15.97 12.84 7.35
CA ARG A 53 16.19 12.76 8.81
C ARG A 53 14.92 12.43 9.60
N PRO A 54 13.76 13.13 9.43
CA PRO A 54 12.55 12.76 10.15
C PRO A 54 12.02 11.37 9.75
N ILE A 55 12.13 10.98 8.48
CA ILE A 55 11.76 9.63 8.03
C ILE A 55 12.66 8.58 8.70
N SER A 56 13.97 8.86 8.82
CA SER A 56 14.91 7.96 9.51
C SER A 56 14.56 7.77 10.97
N TYR A 57 14.04 8.80 11.67
CA TYR A 57 13.54 8.64 13.03
C TYR A 57 12.33 7.69 13.10
N VAL A 58 11.41 7.77 12.14
CA VAL A 58 10.29 6.82 12.04
C VAL A 58 10.80 5.40 11.79
N VAL A 59 11.75 5.23 10.86
CA VAL A 59 12.38 3.92 10.58
C VAL A 59 13.05 3.35 11.82
N ILE A 60 13.81 4.16 12.58
CA ILE A 60 14.43 3.75 13.83
C ILE A 60 13.39 3.38 14.89
N SER A 61 12.28 4.14 14.99
CA SER A 61 11.18 3.83 15.91
C SER A 61 10.51 2.51 15.57
N MET A 62 10.29 2.24 14.28
CA MET A 62 9.75 0.96 13.80
C MET A 62 10.73 -0.19 14.08
N ALA A 63 12.04 0.01 13.88
CA ALA A 63 13.05 -0.99 14.20
C ALA A 63 13.10 -1.27 15.71
N ALA A 64 12.99 -0.25 16.55
CA ALA A 64 12.88 -0.41 18.00
C ALA A 64 11.61 -1.21 18.37
N LEU A 65 10.48 -0.91 17.76
CA LEU A 65 9.24 -1.67 17.94
C LEU A 65 9.41 -3.16 17.55
N ALA A 66 10.03 -3.42 16.38
CA ALA A 66 10.30 -4.77 15.92
C ALA A 66 11.15 -5.57 16.92
N LEU A 67 12.18 -4.96 17.49
CA LEU A 67 13.08 -5.60 18.46
C LEU A 67 12.41 -5.80 19.83
N LEU A 68 11.79 -4.75 20.38
CA LEU A 68 11.21 -4.76 21.73
C LEU A 68 9.97 -5.64 21.84
N ALA A 69 9.13 -5.70 20.81
CA ALA A 69 7.94 -6.54 20.80
C ALA A 69 8.22 -8.01 20.44
N SER A 70 9.36 -8.34 19.84
CA SER A 70 9.73 -9.67 19.37
C SER A 70 9.49 -10.80 20.39
N PRO A 71 9.85 -10.67 21.69
CA PRO A 71 9.65 -11.76 22.66
C PRO A 71 8.18 -12.15 22.86
N SER A 72 7.24 -11.26 22.53
CA SER A 72 5.80 -11.48 22.69
C SER A 72 5.13 -12.00 21.42
N MET A 73 5.84 -12.06 20.29
CA MET A 73 5.29 -12.36 18.97
C MET A 73 5.51 -13.83 18.57
N PRO A 74 4.70 -14.39 17.65
CA PRO A 74 4.89 -15.75 17.15
C PRO A 74 6.04 -15.82 16.11
N VAL A 75 7.25 -15.46 16.53
CA VAL A 75 8.43 -15.29 15.66
C VAL A 75 8.74 -16.58 14.89
N ASP A 76 8.70 -17.74 15.56
CA ASP A 76 9.07 -19.02 14.96
C ASP A 76 8.20 -19.37 13.76
N ARG A 77 6.87 -19.18 13.87
CA ARG A 77 5.92 -19.43 12.77
C ARG A 77 6.14 -18.46 11.61
N ILE A 78 6.36 -17.19 11.91
CA ILE A 78 6.58 -16.14 10.91
C ILE A 78 7.90 -16.36 10.17
N VAL A 79 8.97 -16.69 10.87
CA VAL A 79 10.28 -17.01 10.26
C VAL A 79 10.23 -18.30 9.44
N ALA A 80 9.54 -19.34 9.93
CA ALA A 80 9.35 -20.58 9.18
C ALA A 80 8.60 -20.32 7.86
N SER A 81 7.49 -19.56 7.91
CA SER A 81 6.73 -19.20 6.72
C SER A 81 7.52 -18.28 5.77
N LEU A 82 8.32 -17.35 6.29
CA LEU A 82 9.14 -16.47 5.46
C LEU A 82 10.24 -17.24 4.71
N LYS A 83 10.89 -18.21 5.37
CA LYS A 83 11.89 -19.08 4.72
C LYS A 83 11.28 -19.96 3.63
N ARG A 84 10.03 -20.36 3.82
CA ARG A 84 9.30 -21.24 2.91
C ARG A 84 8.69 -20.50 1.73
N LEU A 85 8.53 -19.17 1.83
CA LEU A 85 7.87 -18.34 0.83
C LEU A 85 8.40 -18.49 -0.61
N PRO A 86 9.72 -18.64 -0.88
CA PRO A 86 10.24 -18.84 -2.23
C PRO A 86 9.91 -20.20 -2.81
N ASP A 87 9.67 -21.22 -1.98
CA ASP A 87 9.51 -22.63 -2.39
C ASP A 87 8.06 -23.01 -2.65
N VAL A 88 7.11 -22.15 -2.23
CA VAL A 88 5.67 -22.42 -2.37
C VAL A 88 5.18 -21.84 -3.69
N ALA A 89 4.73 -22.74 -4.58
CA ALA A 89 4.16 -22.38 -5.89
C ALA A 89 2.96 -23.28 -6.19
N PRO A 90 1.99 -22.81 -7.00
CA PRO A 90 0.93 -23.69 -7.50
C PRO A 90 1.53 -24.90 -8.23
N ILE A 91 0.98 -26.06 -7.94
CA ILE A 91 1.39 -27.31 -8.60
C ILE A 91 0.38 -27.60 -9.70
N GLU A 92 0.83 -27.53 -10.94
CA GLU A 92 0.04 -27.87 -12.11
C GLU A 92 0.72 -29.04 -12.83
N ALA A 93 0.01 -30.15 -12.96
CA ALA A 93 0.47 -31.32 -13.71
C ALA A 93 -0.64 -31.81 -14.62
N LYS A 94 -0.31 -31.99 -15.91
CA LYS A 94 -1.17 -32.67 -16.89
C LYS A 94 -0.41 -33.88 -17.40
N ILE A 95 -0.96 -35.05 -17.17
CA ILE A 95 -0.26 -36.32 -17.33
C ILE A 95 -1.19 -37.33 -17.98
N GLU A 96 -0.62 -38.10 -18.93
CA GLU A 96 -1.28 -39.25 -19.49
C GLU A 96 -0.71 -40.52 -18.84
N ILE A 97 -1.57 -41.33 -18.24
CA ILE A 97 -1.22 -42.56 -17.53
C ILE A 97 -1.69 -43.74 -18.35
N LYS A 98 -0.78 -44.70 -18.60
CA LYS A 98 -1.06 -45.90 -19.42
C LYS A 98 -2.15 -46.76 -18.75
N PRO A 99 -2.88 -47.55 -19.56
CA PRO A 99 -3.85 -48.54 -19.04
C PRO A 99 -3.22 -49.47 -18.00
N ARG A 100 -3.92 -49.72 -16.91
CA ARG A 100 -3.49 -50.60 -15.81
C ARG A 100 -2.12 -50.27 -15.20
N GLN A 101 -1.69 -49.02 -15.28
CA GLN A 101 -0.43 -48.57 -14.70
C GLN A 101 -0.65 -48.28 -13.22
N ALA A 102 0.05 -48.95 -12.35
CA ALA A 102 0.04 -48.70 -10.90
C ALA A 102 1.17 -47.71 -10.51
N ASP A 103 0.91 -46.95 -9.47
CA ASP A 103 1.87 -46.08 -8.77
C ASP A 103 2.72 -45.18 -9.70
N PHE A 104 2.08 -44.51 -10.65
CA PHE A 104 2.77 -43.51 -11.47
C PHE A 104 3.16 -42.31 -10.61
N GLU A 105 4.45 -42.01 -10.55
CA GLU A 105 5.01 -40.95 -9.72
C GLU A 105 4.84 -39.57 -10.33
N VAL A 106 4.20 -38.67 -9.60
CA VAL A 106 4.04 -37.26 -9.96
C VAL A 106 4.74 -36.40 -8.92
N PRO A 107 5.79 -35.66 -9.26
CA PRO A 107 6.45 -34.79 -8.30
C PRO A 107 5.50 -33.69 -7.84
N ALA A 108 5.15 -33.69 -6.56
CA ALA A 108 4.25 -32.73 -5.94
C ALA A 108 4.69 -32.48 -4.49
N SER A 109 5.60 -31.56 -4.29
CA SER A 109 6.12 -31.23 -2.95
C SER A 109 5.25 -30.18 -2.28
N PHE A 110 4.48 -30.58 -1.28
CA PHE A 110 3.65 -29.68 -0.47
C PHE A 110 3.52 -30.20 0.97
N ARG A 111 3.16 -29.30 1.88
CA ARG A 111 2.71 -29.64 3.23
C ARG A 111 1.21 -29.54 3.29
N ALA A 112 0.57 -30.43 4.04
CA ALA A 112 -0.88 -30.36 4.19
C ALA A 112 -1.35 -29.01 4.79
N SER A 113 -0.57 -28.39 5.70
CA SER A 113 -0.85 -27.06 6.26
C SER A 113 -0.77 -25.90 5.23
N GLU A 114 -0.02 -26.10 4.14
CA GLU A 114 0.19 -25.13 3.06
C GLU A 114 -0.88 -25.24 1.97
N LEU A 115 -1.70 -26.30 1.95
CA LEU A 115 -2.69 -26.57 0.92
C LEU A 115 -3.94 -25.69 1.11
N GLN A 116 -4.18 -24.78 0.16
CA GLN A 116 -5.34 -23.87 0.15
C GLN A 116 -6.53 -24.45 -0.60
N SER A 117 -6.29 -25.07 -1.74
CA SER A 117 -7.31 -25.77 -2.51
C SER A 117 -6.64 -26.72 -3.48
N PHE A 118 -7.35 -27.77 -3.88
CA PHE A 118 -6.91 -28.62 -4.99
C PHE A 118 -8.09 -29.13 -5.80
N THR A 119 -7.80 -29.38 -7.07
CA THR A 119 -8.74 -30.00 -8.01
C THR A 119 -7.97 -31.06 -8.81
N ILE A 120 -8.48 -32.26 -8.82
CA ILE A 120 -7.96 -33.38 -9.61
C ILE A 120 -9.08 -33.82 -10.56
N THR A 121 -8.79 -33.80 -11.86
CA THR A 121 -9.73 -34.23 -12.89
C THR A 121 -9.12 -35.36 -13.68
N SER A 122 -9.92 -36.33 -14.06
CA SER A 122 -9.52 -37.45 -14.92
C SER A 122 -10.67 -37.82 -15.86
N ASP A 123 -10.33 -38.32 -17.04
CA ASP A 123 -11.32 -38.88 -17.99
C ASP A 123 -11.66 -40.35 -17.67
N GLN A 124 -10.85 -41.01 -16.83
CA GLN A 124 -11.02 -42.35 -16.36
C GLN A 124 -10.97 -42.43 -14.83
N ASP A 125 -11.43 -43.52 -14.25
CA ASP A 125 -11.34 -43.77 -12.81
C ASP A 125 -9.87 -43.95 -12.41
N VAL A 126 -9.38 -43.06 -11.52
CA VAL A 126 -8.00 -43.12 -11.03
C VAL A 126 -7.95 -43.01 -9.51
N ALA A 127 -7.02 -43.77 -8.93
CA ALA A 127 -6.73 -43.72 -7.50
C ALA A 127 -5.49 -42.87 -7.24
N VAL A 128 -5.57 -41.92 -6.27
CA VAL A 128 -4.46 -41.04 -5.88
C VAL A 128 -4.04 -41.34 -4.45
N ASN A 129 -2.73 -41.51 -4.24
CA ASN A 129 -2.13 -41.77 -2.94
C ASN A 129 -0.90 -40.90 -2.71
N VAL A 130 -0.48 -40.75 -1.44
CA VAL A 130 0.76 -40.03 -1.06
C VAL A 130 1.95 -40.99 -0.92
N GLU A 131 1.67 -42.28 -0.73
CA GLU A 131 2.69 -43.33 -0.63
C GLU A 131 2.42 -44.42 -1.66
N ALA A 132 3.49 -45.02 -2.18
CA ALA A 132 3.38 -46.17 -3.07
C ALA A 132 2.70 -47.33 -2.37
N LYS A 133 1.66 -47.90 -2.99
CA LYS A 133 0.87 -49.00 -2.37
C LYS A 133 1.68 -50.29 -2.29
N LYS A 134 1.82 -50.81 -1.07
CA LYS A 134 2.21 -52.21 -0.84
C LYS A 134 0.99 -53.00 -0.35
N GLY A 135 0.22 -53.57 -1.27
CA GLY A 135 -0.93 -54.41 -0.97
C GLY A 135 -2.31 -53.75 -1.18
N PHE A 136 -3.38 -54.44 -0.77
CA PHE A 136 -4.77 -53.96 -0.83
C PHE A 136 -5.05 -52.92 0.27
N VAL A 137 -4.74 -51.68 0.01
CA VAL A 137 -5.10 -50.54 0.87
C VAL A 137 -6.07 -49.66 0.09
N GLU A 138 -7.12 -49.16 0.75
CA GLU A 138 -8.06 -48.23 0.12
C GLU A 138 -7.32 -46.98 -0.39
N PRO A 139 -7.65 -46.48 -1.60
CA PRO A 139 -7.03 -45.26 -2.13
C PRO A 139 -7.38 -44.07 -1.23
N LEU A 140 -6.43 -43.17 -1.08
CA LEU A 140 -6.64 -41.92 -0.31
C LEU A 140 -7.72 -41.08 -0.98
N ILE A 141 -7.65 -40.93 -2.31
CA ILE A 141 -8.67 -40.25 -3.12
C ILE A 141 -8.98 -41.14 -4.31
N LEU A 142 -10.28 -41.40 -4.56
CA LEU A 142 -10.77 -41.98 -5.80
C LEU A 142 -11.39 -40.85 -6.64
N VAL A 143 -10.87 -40.63 -7.80
CA VAL A 143 -11.39 -39.68 -8.79
C VAL A 143 -12.16 -40.45 -9.83
N GLN A 144 -13.45 -40.17 -9.96
CA GLN A 144 -14.32 -40.82 -10.97
C GLN A 144 -14.11 -40.16 -12.33
N GLY A 145 -14.13 -40.94 -13.38
CA GLY A 145 -13.94 -40.42 -14.75
C GLY A 145 -15.01 -39.40 -15.13
N GLY A 146 -14.56 -38.22 -15.52
CA GLY A 146 -15.44 -37.09 -15.89
C GLY A 146 -15.92 -36.23 -14.74
N GLU A 147 -15.72 -36.61 -13.45
CA GLU A 147 -16.09 -35.81 -12.30
C GLU A 147 -14.85 -35.24 -11.59
N PRO A 148 -14.78 -33.90 -11.37
CA PRO A 148 -13.66 -33.30 -10.67
C PRO A 148 -13.73 -33.58 -9.14
N TYR A 149 -12.67 -34.12 -8.58
CA TYR A 149 -12.50 -34.12 -7.14
C TYR A 149 -11.87 -32.80 -6.68
N SER A 150 -12.67 -31.93 -6.05
CA SER A 150 -12.19 -30.61 -5.60
C SER A 150 -12.37 -30.44 -4.10
N TRP A 151 -11.36 -29.87 -3.47
CA TRP A 151 -11.40 -29.48 -2.06
C TRP A 151 -10.95 -28.02 -1.91
N ALA A 152 -11.66 -27.30 -1.05
CA ALA A 152 -11.29 -25.96 -0.57
C ALA A 152 -11.73 -25.83 0.90
N PRO A 153 -11.15 -24.92 1.69
CA PRO A 153 -11.57 -24.65 3.06
C PRO A 153 -13.07 -24.29 3.10
N GLY A 154 -13.84 -25.03 3.92
CA GLY A 154 -15.29 -24.87 4.04
C GLY A 154 -16.12 -25.64 3.01
N SER A 155 -15.52 -26.42 2.11
CA SER A 155 -16.24 -27.33 1.23
C SER A 155 -16.79 -28.56 2.01
N SER A 156 -17.85 -29.18 1.49
CA SER A 156 -18.37 -30.44 2.03
C SER A 156 -17.43 -31.64 1.80
N THR A 157 -16.50 -31.52 0.88
CA THR A 157 -15.50 -32.53 0.53
C THR A 157 -14.43 -32.58 1.62
N PRO A 158 -14.12 -33.75 2.20
CA PRO A 158 -13.10 -33.84 3.24
C PRO A 158 -11.70 -33.66 2.67
N ARG A 159 -10.84 -32.92 3.41
CA ARG A 159 -9.41 -32.85 3.09
C ARG A 159 -8.77 -34.21 3.42
N LYS A 160 -8.39 -34.91 2.39
CA LYS A 160 -7.80 -36.26 2.51
C LYS A 160 -6.29 -36.27 2.74
N PHE A 161 -5.59 -35.19 2.32
CA PHE A 161 -4.14 -35.09 2.49
C PHE A 161 -3.80 -34.73 3.94
N GLU A 162 -3.04 -35.61 4.61
CA GLU A 162 -2.52 -35.43 5.97
C GLU A 162 -0.98 -35.53 5.93
N GLY A 163 -0.27 -34.56 6.52
CA GLY A 163 1.20 -34.54 6.55
C GLY A 163 1.88 -33.90 5.32
N ASP A 164 3.18 -34.14 5.20
CA ASP A 164 4.02 -33.64 4.13
C ASP A 164 4.07 -34.66 2.98
N ALA A 165 3.89 -34.20 1.74
CA ALA A 165 4.02 -35.02 0.55
C ALA A 165 5.10 -34.47 -0.38
N SER A 166 5.95 -35.33 -0.94
CA SER A 166 6.94 -34.96 -1.96
C SER A 166 6.56 -35.48 -3.34
N THR A 167 5.73 -36.53 -3.39
CA THR A 167 5.30 -37.21 -4.61
C THR A 167 3.88 -37.69 -4.43
N LEU A 168 3.09 -37.60 -5.48
CA LEU A 168 1.78 -38.25 -5.57
C LEU A 168 1.90 -39.50 -6.43
N PHE A 169 1.28 -40.57 -5.99
CA PHE A 169 1.22 -41.84 -6.69
C PHE A 169 -0.18 -42.00 -7.27
N ILE A 170 -0.26 -42.13 -8.61
CA ILE A 170 -1.54 -42.24 -9.32
C ILE A 170 -1.61 -43.62 -9.97
N THR A 171 -2.69 -44.33 -9.72
CA THR A 171 -2.96 -45.64 -10.29
C THR A 171 -4.15 -45.53 -11.23
N ASN A 172 -3.96 -45.96 -12.48
CA ASN A 172 -5.04 -46.11 -13.44
C ASN A 172 -5.46 -47.60 -13.48
N GLU A 173 -6.67 -47.88 -12.98
CA GLU A 173 -7.22 -49.24 -12.96
C GLU A 173 -8.00 -49.59 -14.24
N SER A 174 -8.22 -48.59 -15.14
CA SER A 174 -8.98 -48.75 -16.37
C SER A 174 -8.16 -49.42 -17.50
N ASP A 175 -8.85 -49.99 -18.49
CA ASP A 175 -8.26 -50.61 -19.70
C ASP A 175 -7.89 -49.54 -20.79
N SER A 176 -8.14 -48.27 -20.52
CA SER A 176 -7.85 -47.14 -21.40
C SER A 176 -6.85 -46.16 -20.77
N PRO A 177 -6.08 -45.39 -21.55
CA PRO A 177 -5.21 -44.36 -21.00
C PRO A 177 -6.01 -43.30 -20.30
N ALA A 178 -5.53 -42.84 -19.14
CA ALA A 178 -6.18 -41.80 -18.34
C ALA A 178 -5.44 -40.46 -18.45
N ASN A 179 -6.16 -39.39 -18.83
CA ASN A 179 -5.64 -38.03 -18.82
C ASN A 179 -5.96 -37.39 -17.50
N VAL A 180 -4.97 -37.20 -16.65
CA VAL A 180 -5.13 -36.62 -15.32
C VAL A 180 -4.60 -35.22 -15.30
N SER A 181 -5.43 -34.27 -14.85
CA SER A 181 -5.02 -32.89 -14.58
C SER A 181 -5.10 -32.61 -13.08
N ILE A 182 -3.99 -32.21 -12.50
CA ILE A 182 -3.86 -31.88 -11.09
C ILE A 182 -3.59 -30.39 -10.99
N LEU A 183 -4.40 -29.68 -10.25
CA LEU A 183 -4.22 -28.28 -9.92
C LEU A 183 -4.27 -28.13 -8.41
N MET A 184 -3.14 -27.79 -7.79
CA MET A 184 -3.07 -27.56 -6.34
C MET A 184 -2.57 -26.14 -6.09
N TYR A 185 -3.36 -25.38 -5.35
CA TYR A 185 -2.95 -24.07 -4.84
C TYR A 185 -2.41 -24.25 -3.43
N THR A 186 -1.13 -23.93 -3.29
CA THR A 186 -0.43 -23.95 -2.00
C THR A 186 -0.03 -22.55 -1.61
N ASP A 187 -0.05 -22.23 -0.32
CA ASP A 187 0.45 -21.00 0.26
C ASP A 187 1.10 -21.32 1.62
N VAL A 188 2.00 -20.44 2.05
CA VAL A 188 2.63 -20.60 3.37
C VAL A 188 1.58 -20.57 4.48
N GLU A 189 1.86 -21.23 5.62
CA GLU A 189 0.95 -21.27 6.78
C GLU A 189 0.48 -19.88 7.24
N THR A 190 1.36 -18.90 7.11
CA THR A 190 1.05 -17.48 7.42
C THR A 190 1.32 -16.60 6.20
N PRO A 191 0.35 -16.45 5.27
CA PRO A 191 0.51 -15.63 4.05
C PRO A 191 0.86 -14.17 4.32
N GLN A 192 0.57 -13.70 5.52
CA GLN A 192 0.84 -12.33 5.99
C GLN A 192 2.33 -11.96 5.96
N VAL A 193 3.23 -12.94 5.96
CA VAL A 193 4.68 -12.71 5.85
C VAL A 193 5.09 -12.03 4.54
N ARG A 194 4.25 -12.09 3.50
CA ARG A 194 4.46 -11.38 2.23
C ARG A 194 4.57 -9.87 2.40
N ALA A 195 3.99 -9.31 3.46
CA ALA A 195 4.14 -7.89 3.77
C ALA A 195 5.58 -7.50 4.15
N ILE A 196 6.38 -8.43 4.67
CA ILE A 196 7.77 -8.18 5.09
C ILE A 196 8.64 -7.73 3.90
N PRO A 197 8.78 -8.51 2.80
CA PRO A 197 9.57 -8.07 1.65
C PRO A 197 8.98 -6.83 0.97
N ILE A 198 7.66 -6.65 0.97
CA ILE A 198 7.02 -5.46 0.40
C ILE A 198 7.40 -4.22 1.21
N ALA A 199 7.30 -4.26 2.54
CA ALA A 199 7.68 -3.16 3.42
C ALA A 199 9.18 -2.85 3.33
N ALA A 200 10.03 -3.88 3.23
CA ALA A 200 11.47 -3.72 3.01
C ALA A 200 11.76 -3.03 1.68
N ALA A 201 11.15 -3.51 0.59
CA ALA A 201 11.30 -2.91 -0.74
C ALA A 201 10.78 -1.46 -0.79
N SER A 202 9.67 -1.16 -0.15
CA SER A 202 9.11 0.20 -0.05
C SER A 202 10.04 1.14 0.70
N THR A 203 10.63 0.66 1.80
CA THR A 203 11.61 1.44 2.58
C THR A 203 12.85 1.72 1.75
N VAL A 204 13.44 0.70 1.13
CA VAL A 204 14.61 0.88 0.22
C VAL A 204 14.25 1.80 -0.95
N GLY A 205 13.09 1.58 -1.57
CA GLY A 205 12.59 2.37 -2.71
C GLY A 205 12.47 3.85 -2.39
N LEU A 206 11.95 4.21 -1.22
CA LEU A 206 11.81 5.61 -0.79
C LEU A 206 13.17 6.33 -0.70
N TYR A 207 14.17 5.69 -0.08
CA TYR A 207 15.52 6.25 0.05
C TYR A 207 16.24 6.31 -1.30
N VAL A 208 16.15 5.25 -2.09
CA VAL A 208 16.75 5.19 -3.43
C VAL A 208 16.14 6.24 -4.35
N LEU A 209 14.80 6.40 -4.34
CA LEU A 209 14.11 7.43 -5.12
C LEU A 209 14.60 8.85 -4.78
N TYR A 210 14.73 9.15 -3.48
CA TYR A 210 15.27 10.42 -3.06
C TYR A 210 16.70 10.65 -3.54
N LEU A 211 17.58 9.66 -3.37
CA LEU A 211 18.98 9.74 -3.81
C LEU A 211 19.08 9.86 -5.34
N LEU A 212 18.20 9.16 -6.07
CA LEU A 212 18.12 9.24 -7.52
C LEU A 212 17.75 10.67 -7.98
N VAL A 213 16.71 11.26 -7.39
CA VAL A 213 16.30 12.64 -7.68
C VAL A 213 17.43 13.62 -7.35
N ARG A 214 18.12 13.44 -6.22
CA ARG A 214 19.27 14.26 -5.84
C ARG A 214 20.43 14.15 -6.84
N PHE A 215 20.67 12.98 -7.39
CA PHE A 215 21.73 12.74 -8.36
C PHE A 215 21.36 13.27 -9.75
N LEU A 216 20.15 13.01 -10.24
CA LEU A 216 19.71 13.39 -11.58
C LEU A 216 19.42 14.89 -11.71
N ALA A 217 18.86 15.50 -10.64
CA ALA A 217 18.46 16.89 -10.64
C ALA A 217 18.98 17.65 -9.39
N PRO A 218 20.30 17.84 -9.23
CA PRO A 218 20.89 18.35 -7.99
C PRO A 218 20.39 19.75 -7.62
N ARG A 219 20.23 20.66 -8.60
CA ARG A 219 19.73 22.02 -8.34
C ARG A 219 18.28 22.02 -7.87
N THR A 220 17.42 21.24 -8.52
CA THR A 220 16.01 21.07 -8.14
C THR A 220 15.89 20.43 -6.75
N SER A 221 16.74 19.44 -6.45
CA SER A 221 16.76 18.75 -5.16
C SER A 221 17.17 19.66 -4.00
N VAL A 222 18.08 20.61 -4.21
CA VAL A 222 18.45 21.60 -3.18
C VAL A 222 17.28 22.52 -2.85
N ILE A 223 16.55 22.99 -3.86
CA ILE A 223 15.33 23.80 -3.63
C ILE A 223 14.27 22.98 -2.90
N ALA A 224 14.02 21.76 -3.36
CA ALA A 224 13.07 20.85 -2.72
C ALA A 224 13.43 20.60 -1.24
N ALA A 225 14.73 20.39 -0.95
CA ALA A 225 15.20 20.19 0.41
C ALA A 225 15.00 21.43 1.30
N ALA A 226 15.27 22.63 0.77
CA ALA A 226 15.06 23.87 1.49
C ALA A 226 13.58 24.09 1.81
N THR A 227 12.69 23.97 0.81
CA THR A 227 11.23 24.10 0.99
C THR A 227 10.67 23.08 1.98
N ALA A 228 11.07 21.81 1.87
CA ALA A 228 10.58 20.78 2.78
C ALA A 228 11.05 20.99 4.23
N LYS A 229 12.31 21.40 4.44
CA LYS A 229 12.82 21.73 5.79
C LYS A 229 12.09 22.91 6.41
N GLU A 230 11.86 23.95 5.62
CA GLU A 230 11.09 25.12 6.04
C GLU A 230 9.67 24.74 6.43
N THR A 231 8.99 23.98 5.59
CA THR A 231 7.61 23.53 5.84
C THR A 231 7.49 22.65 7.09
N ILE A 232 8.39 21.67 7.27
CA ILE A 232 8.39 20.79 8.44
C ILE A 232 8.69 21.57 9.74
N ALA A 233 9.48 22.64 9.65
CA ALA A 233 9.79 23.52 10.78
C ALA A 233 8.64 24.47 11.13
N GLN A 234 7.64 24.65 10.27
CA GLN A 234 6.49 25.50 10.56
C GLN A 234 5.61 24.89 11.68
N PRO A 235 5.10 25.70 12.63
CA PRO A 235 4.22 25.23 13.69
C PRO A 235 2.95 24.52 13.16
N LEU A 236 2.45 24.94 11.99
CA LEU A 236 1.27 24.35 11.36
C LEU A 236 1.45 22.88 11.08
N PHE A 237 2.61 22.43 10.56
CA PHE A 237 2.89 21.02 10.31
C PHE A 237 2.74 20.20 11.58
N THR A 238 3.39 20.64 12.66
CA THR A 238 3.31 19.96 13.96
C THR A 238 1.89 19.95 14.51
N MET A 239 1.16 21.06 14.39
CA MET A 239 -0.25 21.17 14.81
C MET A 239 -1.13 20.17 14.07
N LEU A 240 -1.04 20.11 12.72
CA LEU A 240 -1.87 19.22 11.92
C LEU A 240 -1.57 17.74 12.23
N VAL A 241 -0.30 17.38 12.39
CA VAL A 241 0.08 16.03 12.81
C VAL A 241 -0.47 15.70 14.21
N MET A 242 -0.35 16.62 15.18
CA MET A 242 -0.88 16.42 16.53
C MET A 242 -2.41 16.28 16.53
N ILE A 243 -3.12 17.14 15.81
CA ILE A 243 -4.57 17.04 15.64
C ILE A 243 -4.95 15.69 15.04
N GLY A 244 -4.25 15.26 13.99
CA GLY A 244 -4.47 13.97 13.35
C GLY A 244 -4.25 12.80 14.30
N VAL A 245 -3.17 12.78 15.06
CA VAL A 245 -2.89 11.73 16.06
C VAL A 245 -3.97 11.69 17.14
N VAL A 246 -4.31 12.85 17.73
CA VAL A 246 -5.33 12.93 18.78
C VAL A 246 -6.70 12.50 18.25
N ALA A 247 -7.09 12.95 17.05
CA ALA A 247 -8.36 12.59 16.44
C ALA A 247 -8.44 11.08 16.11
N LEU A 248 -7.39 10.49 15.54
CA LEU A 248 -7.34 9.05 15.23
C LEU A 248 -7.46 8.19 16.49
N VAL A 249 -6.80 8.60 17.58
CA VAL A 249 -6.94 7.92 18.89
C VAL A 249 -8.34 8.11 19.45
N ALA A 250 -8.90 9.33 19.39
CA ALA A 250 -10.25 9.62 19.88
C ALA A 250 -11.32 8.82 19.12
N PHE A 251 -11.19 8.66 17.81
CA PHE A 251 -12.13 7.88 16.98
C PHE A 251 -12.27 6.42 17.41
N VAL A 252 -11.26 5.83 18.05
CA VAL A 252 -11.36 4.47 18.60
C VAL A 252 -12.46 4.36 19.66
N PHE A 253 -12.63 5.42 20.49
CA PHE A 253 -13.52 5.43 21.64
C PHE A 253 -14.89 6.05 21.35
N ILE A 254 -15.10 6.59 20.14
CA ILE A 254 -16.42 7.11 19.75
C ILE A 254 -17.32 5.91 19.43
N PRO A 255 -18.48 5.79 20.10
CA PRO A 255 -19.48 4.79 19.76
C PRO A 255 -20.24 5.26 18.52
N TYR A 256 -20.05 4.56 17.41
CA TYR A 256 -20.70 4.89 16.14
C TYR A 256 -22.15 4.40 16.07
N ASN A 257 -22.61 3.55 16.99
CA ASN A 257 -23.95 2.95 17.03
C ASN A 257 -24.36 2.25 15.70
N THR A 258 -23.41 1.59 15.05
CA THR A 258 -23.57 1.02 13.71
C THR A 258 -23.87 -0.47 13.69
N PHE A 259 -24.43 -1.04 14.75
CA PHE A 259 -24.77 -2.47 14.85
C PHE A 259 -23.61 -3.43 14.51
N GLY A 260 -22.38 -3.09 14.91
CA GLY A 260 -21.18 -3.93 14.71
C GLY A 260 -20.33 -3.56 13.49
N GLU A 261 -20.56 -2.40 12.86
CA GLU A 261 -19.73 -1.88 11.76
C GLU A 261 -18.76 -0.76 12.20
N ASP A 262 -18.49 -0.65 13.49
CA ASP A 262 -17.66 0.40 14.07
C ASP A 262 -16.25 0.48 13.47
N VAL A 263 -15.66 -0.69 13.14
CA VAL A 263 -14.35 -0.75 12.47
C VAL A 263 -14.40 -0.11 11.08
N LYS A 264 -15.51 -0.29 10.33
CA LYS A 264 -15.68 0.33 9.00
C LYS A 264 -15.77 1.84 9.13
N MET A 265 -16.55 2.34 10.09
CA MET A 265 -16.69 3.78 10.35
C MET A 265 -15.36 4.41 10.76
N LEU A 266 -14.59 3.74 11.63
CA LEU A 266 -13.24 4.20 11.98
C LEU A 266 -12.34 4.29 10.75
N LYS A 267 -12.38 3.30 9.85
CA LYS A 267 -11.58 3.31 8.62
C LYS A 267 -11.92 4.50 7.72
N THR A 268 -13.20 4.71 7.46
CA THR A 268 -13.67 5.81 6.62
C THR A 268 -13.32 7.17 7.23
N SER A 269 -13.69 7.39 8.51
CA SER A 269 -13.42 8.67 9.20
C SER A 269 -11.92 8.96 9.33
N GLY A 270 -11.12 7.93 9.67
CA GLY A 270 -9.67 8.09 9.83
C GLY A 270 -8.98 8.40 8.51
N MET A 271 -9.36 7.73 7.43
CA MET A 271 -8.80 7.94 6.10
C MET A 271 -9.14 9.34 5.57
N THR A 272 -10.41 9.74 5.68
CA THR A 272 -10.87 11.09 5.32
C THR A 272 -10.14 12.16 6.15
N MET A 273 -9.94 11.94 7.46
CA MET A 273 -9.20 12.86 8.31
C MET A 273 -7.76 13.05 7.81
N ILE A 274 -7.03 11.96 7.56
CA ILE A 274 -5.64 12.02 7.06
C ILE A 274 -5.59 12.77 5.73
N LYS A 275 -6.49 12.46 4.80
CA LYS A 275 -6.61 13.09 3.49
C LYS A 275 -6.84 14.61 3.61
N VAL A 276 -7.81 15.02 4.40
CA VAL A 276 -8.15 16.45 4.59
C VAL A 276 -6.97 17.22 5.20
N LEU A 277 -6.34 16.69 6.24
CA LEU A 277 -5.18 17.33 6.87
C LEU A 277 -4.01 17.47 5.89
N ALA A 278 -3.77 16.45 5.05
CA ALA A 278 -2.72 16.48 4.03
C ALA A 278 -3.02 17.51 2.93
N ILE A 279 -4.29 17.64 2.50
CA ILE A 279 -4.71 18.64 1.52
C ILE A 279 -4.52 20.06 2.11
N ILE A 280 -4.95 20.29 3.35
CA ILE A 280 -4.72 21.59 4.03
C ILE A 280 -3.24 21.92 4.06
N MET A 281 -2.38 20.95 4.40
CA MET A 281 -0.93 21.14 4.40
C MET A 281 -0.38 21.46 3.01
N ALA A 282 -0.86 20.76 1.98
CA ALA A 282 -0.46 20.98 0.58
C ALA A 282 -0.79 22.39 0.12
N LEU A 283 -2.03 22.84 0.35
CA LEU A 283 -2.52 24.17 -0.07
C LEU A 283 -1.80 25.29 0.67
N TRP A 284 -1.63 25.13 1.98
CA TRP A 284 -0.90 26.08 2.79
C TRP A 284 0.55 26.22 2.33
N THR A 285 1.25 25.09 2.18
CA THR A 285 2.66 25.09 1.81
C THR A 285 2.87 25.65 0.40
N ALA A 286 2.00 25.34 -0.55
CA ALA A 286 2.08 25.91 -1.89
C ALA A 286 1.92 27.43 -1.86
N SER A 287 0.99 27.93 -1.05
CA SER A 287 0.80 29.38 -0.89
C SER A 287 2.00 30.07 -0.25
N THR A 288 2.46 29.60 0.90
CA THR A 288 3.57 30.21 1.63
C THR A 288 4.91 30.07 0.93
N SER A 289 5.17 28.95 0.22
CA SER A 289 6.45 28.71 -0.43
C SER A 289 6.52 29.20 -1.88
N VAL A 290 5.38 29.48 -2.52
CA VAL A 290 5.35 29.96 -3.92
C VAL A 290 4.77 31.37 -3.99
N ALA A 291 3.52 31.59 -3.53
CA ALA A 291 2.86 32.89 -3.66
C ALA A 291 3.59 33.97 -2.86
N ASP A 292 3.89 33.74 -1.58
CA ASP A 292 4.54 34.72 -0.72
C ASP A 292 5.97 35.05 -1.19
N GLU A 293 6.72 34.06 -1.70
CA GLU A 293 8.06 34.32 -2.26
C GLU A 293 8.02 35.12 -3.56
N ILE A 294 6.99 34.94 -4.39
CA ILE A 294 6.81 35.69 -5.62
C ILE A 294 6.34 37.11 -5.29
N GLU A 295 5.35 37.29 -4.40
CA GLU A 295 4.85 38.62 -4.00
C GLU A 295 5.88 39.41 -3.22
N GLY A 296 6.62 38.76 -2.31
CA GLY A 296 7.72 39.37 -1.54
C GLY A 296 9.00 39.63 -2.35
N ARG A 297 9.01 39.30 -3.64
CA ARG A 297 10.21 39.42 -4.54
C ARG A 297 11.41 38.58 -4.05
N THR A 298 11.26 37.74 -3.07
CA THR A 298 12.34 36.87 -2.56
C THR A 298 12.72 35.80 -3.58
N ALA A 299 11.82 35.41 -4.48
CA ALA A 299 12.11 34.52 -5.61
C ALA A 299 13.26 35.07 -6.49
N LEU A 300 13.43 36.40 -6.61
CA LEU A 300 14.54 37.03 -7.35
C LEU A 300 15.91 36.69 -6.73
N THR A 301 16.00 36.58 -5.41
CA THR A 301 17.25 36.22 -4.74
C THR A 301 17.69 34.80 -5.03
N VAL A 302 16.73 33.88 -5.23
CA VAL A 302 16.99 32.49 -5.64
C VAL A 302 17.35 32.43 -7.13
N LEU A 303 16.66 33.22 -7.98
CA LEU A 303 16.89 33.28 -9.42
C LEU A 303 18.13 34.07 -9.80
N SER A 304 18.72 34.91 -8.92
CA SER A 304 20.02 35.52 -9.12
C SER A 304 21.18 34.51 -9.12
N LYS A 305 20.96 33.32 -8.59
CA LYS A 305 21.88 32.20 -8.68
C LYS A 305 21.65 31.45 -10.00
N PRO A 306 22.56 30.55 -10.44
CA PRO A 306 22.41 29.79 -11.70
C PRO A 306 21.32 28.72 -11.61
N VAL A 307 20.08 29.13 -11.28
CA VAL A 307 18.88 28.31 -11.17
C VAL A 307 17.86 28.83 -12.18
N GLY A 308 17.40 27.93 -13.06
CA GLY A 308 16.35 28.26 -14.02
C GLY A 308 14.94 28.25 -13.38
N ARG A 309 14.00 29.05 -13.99
CA ARG A 309 12.58 29.10 -13.57
C ARG A 309 11.94 27.71 -13.45
N ARG A 310 12.27 26.79 -14.37
CA ARG A 310 11.78 25.39 -14.34
C ARG A 310 12.26 24.65 -13.10
N GLN A 311 13.54 24.80 -12.76
CA GLN A 311 14.12 24.16 -11.58
C GLN A 311 13.51 24.71 -10.29
N PHE A 312 13.16 25.99 -10.27
CA PHE A 312 12.48 26.61 -9.13
C PHE A 312 11.10 26.00 -8.90
N ILE A 313 10.20 26.04 -9.89
CA ILE A 313 8.81 25.53 -9.74
C ILE A 313 8.79 24.04 -9.44
N VAL A 314 9.54 23.22 -10.19
CA VAL A 314 9.61 21.77 -9.95
C VAL A 314 10.24 21.48 -8.58
N GLY A 315 11.25 22.24 -8.17
CA GLY A 315 11.86 22.12 -6.85
C GLY A 315 10.89 22.44 -5.72
N LYS A 316 10.10 23.51 -5.85
CA LYS A 316 9.05 23.87 -4.90
C LYS A 316 7.99 22.77 -4.80
N PHE A 317 7.48 22.28 -5.92
CA PHE A 317 6.52 21.18 -5.94
C PHE A 317 7.05 19.92 -5.24
N LEU A 318 8.25 19.46 -5.59
CA LEU A 318 8.86 18.31 -4.93
C LEU A 318 9.11 18.57 -3.43
N GLY A 319 9.45 19.81 -3.06
CA GLY A 319 9.61 20.20 -1.66
C GLY A 319 8.31 20.13 -0.85
N ILE A 320 7.18 20.48 -1.48
CA ILE A 320 5.84 20.39 -0.88
C ILE A 320 5.41 18.93 -0.68
N LEU A 321 5.80 18.00 -1.57
CA LEU A 321 5.43 16.59 -1.45
C LEU A 321 6.07 15.93 -0.23
N TRP A 322 7.26 16.29 0.20
CA TRP A 322 7.95 15.64 1.31
C TRP A 322 7.25 15.76 2.66
N PRO A 323 6.79 16.93 3.11
CA PRO A 323 5.97 17.05 4.31
C PRO A 323 4.69 16.21 4.24
N ILE A 324 4.06 16.16 3.06
CA ILE A 324 2.87 15.34 2.83
C ILE A 324 3.19 13.86 2.99
N VAL A 325 4.27 13.36 2.37
CA VAL A 325 4.76 11.98 2.56
C VAL A 325 5.01 11.68 4.03
N LEU A 326 5.71 12.56 4.73
CA LEU A 326 6.01 12.37 6.16
C LEU A 326 4.72 12.32 7.00
N MET A 327 3.74 13.17 6.69
CA MET A 327 2.44 13.19 7.35
C MET A 327 1.67 11.89 7.12
N PHE A 328 1.61 11.39 5.89
CA PHE A 328 0.99 10.09 5.57
C PHE A 328 1.70 8.91 6.26
N ILE A 329 3.02 8.95 6.39
CA ILE A 329 3.78 7.91 7.10
C ILE A 329 3.43 7.95 8.60
N ILE A 330 3.49 9.10 9.25
CA ILE A 330 3.23 9.23 10.69
C ILE A 330 1.78 8.90 11.02
N LEU A 331 0.83 9.58 10.37
CA LEU A 331 -0.60 9.37 10.61
C LEU A 331 -1.06 7.99 10.13
N GLY A 332 -0.48 7.48 9.04
CA GLY A 332 -0.73 6.14 8.55
C GLY A 332 -0.35 5.07 9.57
N ILE A 333 0.83 5.15 10.18
CA ILE A 333 1.25 4.20 11.23
C ILE A 333 0.30 4.26 12.43
N VAL A 334 -0.04 5.46 12.90
CA VAL A 334 -1.00 5.65 13.99
C VAL A 334 -2.37 5.07 13.61
N PHE A 335 -2.81 5.30 12.39
CA PHE A 335 -4.09 4.81 11.90
C PHE A 335 -4.14 3.27 11.82
N LEU A 336 -3.08 2.63 11.31
CA LEU A 336 -2.98 1.17 11.30
C LEU A 336 -3.02 0.59 12.73
N LEU A 337 -2.34 1.25 13.69
CA LEU A 337 -2.36 0.87 15.10
C LEU A 337 -3.78 1.01 15.70
N THR A 338 -4.47 2.12 15.45
CA THR A 338 -5.81 2.39 15.98
C THR A 338 -6.84 1.43 15.41
N VAL A 339 -6.78 1.11 14.11
CA VAL A 339 -7.67 0.12 13.49
C VAL A 339 -7.42 -1.28 14.03
N SER A 340 -6.16 -1.71 14.12
CA SER A 340 -5.83 -3.01 14.70
C SER A 340 -6.31 -3.15 16.15
N PHE A 341 -6.19 -2.08 16.95
CA PHE A 341 -6.69 -2.04 18.32
C PHE A 341 -8.23 -2.06 18.38
N LYS A 342 -8.91 -1.30 17.48
CA LYS A 342 -10.39 -1.22 17.45
C LYS A 342 -11.03 -2.58 17.17
N VAL A 343 -10.43 -3.44 16.34
CA VAL A 343 -10.92 -4.81 16.10
C VAL A 343 -11.04 -5.60 17.40
N VAL A 344 -10.00 -5.54 18.26
CA VAL A 344 -10.01 -6.23 19.55
C VAL A 344 -10.95 -5.54 20.56
N TYR A 345 -11.03 -4.22 20.50
CA TYR A 345 -11.91 -3.42 21.35
C TYR A 345 -13.39 -3.71 21.06
N ASP A 346 -13.78 -3.69 19.79
CA ASP A 346 -15.14 -3.95 19.32
C ASP A 346 -15.62 -5.39 19.63
N ALA A 347 -14.74 -6.38 19.46
CA ALA A 347 -15.05 -7.76 19.85
C ALA A 347 -15.39 -7.90 21.36
N ARG A 348 -14.76 -7.08 22.21
CA ARG A 348 -15.06 -7.04 23.63
C ARG A 348 -16.39 -6.35 23.95
N GLU A 349 -16.68 -5.22 23.31
CA GLU A 349 -17.94 -4.49 23.51
C GLU A 349 -19.14 -5.32 23.05
N SER A 350 -18.97 -6.05 21.93
CA SER A 350 -20.00 -6.91 21.35
C SER A 350 -20.09 -8.31 21.98
N ALA A 351 -19.33 -8.60 23.05
CA ALA A 351 -19.24 -9.91 23.68
C ALA A 351 -18.96 -11.08 22.71
N LYS A 352 -18.26 -10.80 21.60
CA LYS A 352 -17.81 -11.80 20.62
C LYS A 352 -16.58 -12.55 21.13
N THR A 353 -16.26 -13.67 20.50
CA THR A 353 -14.99 -14.39 20.73
C THR A 353 -13.80 -13.47 20.46
N THR A 354 -12.71 -13.64 21.21
CA THR A 354 -11.49 -12.85 20.97
C THR A 354 -10.98 -13.11 19.56
N PRO A 355 -10.80 -12.06 18.74
CA PRO A 355 -10.32 -12.20 17.37
C PRO A 355 -8.90 -12.76 17.35
N GLU A 356 -8.57 -13.46 16.26
CA GLU A 356 -7.19 -13.82 15.98
C GLU A 356 -6.42 -12.63 15.44
N TRP A 357 -5.08 -12.64 15.58
CA TRP A 357 -4.23 -11.60 15.03
C TRP A 357 -4.30 -11.52 13.49
N THR A 358 -4.67 -12.61 12.83
CA THR A 358 -4.90 -12.68 11.37
C THR A 358 -6.06 -11.81 10.93
N GLU A 359 -7.13 -11.73 11.73
CA GLU A 359 -8.26 -10.84 11.47
C GLU A 359 -7.85 -9.37 11.58
N CYS A 360 -7.09 -9.03 12.63
CA CYS A 360 -6.52 -7.68 12.77
C CYS A 360 -5.61 -7.32 11.58
N TYR A 361 -4.82 -8.27 11.10
CA TYR A 361 -3.95 -8.08 9.95
C TYR A 361 -4.74 -7.79 8.66
N LEU A 362 -5.79 -8.54 8.39
CA LEU A 362 -6.63 -8.32 7.20
C LEU A 362 -7.24 -6.93 7.20
N GLU A 363 -7.73 -6.47 8.36
CA GLU A 363 -8.31 -5.14 8.49
C GLU A 363 -7.28 -4.02 8.30
N VAL A 364 -6.04 -4.23 8.76
CA VAL A 364 -4.90 -3.30 8.59
C VAL A 364 -4.46 -3.23 7.13
N VAL A 365 -4.26 -4.37 6.46
CA VAL A 365 -3.73 -4.39 5.08
C VAL A 365 -4.72 -3.81 4.08
N ARG A 366 -6.03 -4.00 4.30
CA ARG A 366 -7.07 -3.41 3.44
C ARG A 366 -7.06 -1.89 3.39
N ILE A 367 -6.49 -1.22 4.39
CA ILE A 367 -6.42 0.25 4.45
C ILE A 367 -5.27 0.79 3.58
N ILE A 368 -4.18 0.05 3.42
CA ILE A 368 -2.97 0.53 2.75
C ILE A 368 -3.24 1.05 1.33
N PRO A 369 -4.00 0.37 0.46
CA PRO A 369 -4.36 0.91 -0.85
C PRO A 369 -5.09 2.25 -0.78
N GLY A 370 -5.99 2.41 0.20
CA GLY A 370 -6.71 3.67 0.42
C GLY A 370 -5.81 4.82 0.82
N LEU A 371 -4.84 4.57 1.70
CA LEU A 371 -3.84 5.57 2.07
C LEU A 371 -2.97 5.98 0.87
N VAL A 372 -2.62 5.03 0.00
CA VAL A 372 -1.88 5.33 -1.24
C VAL A 372 -2.71 6.20 -2.17
N LEU A 373 -3.99 5.89 -2.38
CA LEU A 373 -4.88 6.69 -3.23
C LEU A 373 -5.12 8.08 -2.65
N ALA A 374 -5.36 8.20 -1.35
CA ALA A 374 -5.51 9.49 -0.68
C ALA A 374 -4.23 10.36 -0.79
N PHE A 375 -3.05 9.73 -0.74
CA PHE A 375 -1.79 10.40 -1.02
C PHE A 375 -1.71 10.90 -2.46
N LEU A 376 -2.05 10.07 -3.46
CA LEU A 376 -2.02 10.45 -4.88
C LEU A 376 -3.00 11.59 -5.18
N GLU A 377 -4.16 11.60 -4.55
CA GLU A 377 -5.12 12.71 -4.62
C GLU A 377 -4.53 14.01 -4.06
N SER A 378 -3.87 13.93 -2.89
CA SER A 378 -3.18 15.07 -2.29
C SER A 378 -2.06 15.61 -3.17
N VAL A 379 -1.35 14.75 -3.92
CA VAL A 379 -0.32 15.13 -4.90
C VAL A 379 -0.91 15.95 -6.06
N ILE A 380 -2.08 15.54 -6.59
CA ILE A 380 -2.77 16.31 -7.66
C ILE A 380 -3.15 17.70 -7.15
N LEU A 381 -3.76 17.79 -5.97
CA LEU A 381 -4.16 19.07 -5.40
C LEU A 381 -2.97 19.96 -5.05
N ALA A 382 -1.86 19.39 -4.59
CA ALA A 382 -0.61 20.12 -4.41
C ALA A 382 -0.09 20.73 -5.72
N ALA A 383 -0.13 19.95 -6.82
CA ALA A 383 0.30 20.43 -8.14
C ALA A 383 -0.59 21.57 -8.66
N ILE A 384 -1.91 21.44 -8.52
CA ILE A 384 -2.86 22.49 -8.88
C ILE A 384 -2.63 23.74 -8.02
N SER A 385 -2.45 23.58 -6.72
CA SER A 385 -2.19 24.67 -5.78
C SER A 385 -0.91 25.42 -6.14
N VAL A 386 0.16 24.71 -6.53
CA VAL A 386 1.40 25.34 -7.04
C VAL A 386 1.10 26.17 -8.29
N ALA A 387 0.29 25.66 -9.23
CA ALA A 387 -0.04 26.40 -10.45
C ALA A 387 -0.83 27.68 -10.14
N VAL A 388 -1.84 27.61 -9.27
CA VAL A 388 -2.64 28.75 -8.84
C VAL A 388 -1.79 29.76 -8.07
N SER A 389 -0.91 29.29 -7.18
CA SER A 389 -0.02 30.13 -6.35
C SER A 389 1.00 30.94 -7.16
N THR A 390 1.25 30.60 -8.42
CA THR A 390 2.09 31.43 -9.28
C THR A 390 1.46 32.78 -9.64
N ARG A 391 0.14 32.91 -9.58
CA ARG A 391 -0.63 34.08 -9.96
C ARG A 391 -1.43 34.72 -8.85
N LEU A 392 -1.91 33.90 -7.92
CA LEU A 392 -2.87 34.30 -6.90
C LEU A 392 -2.31 34.14 -5.48
N PRO A 393 -2.64 35.05 -4.57
CA PRO A 393 -2.27 34.95 -3.17
C PRO A 393 -3.01 33.83 -2.45
N MET A 394 -2.69 33.62 -1.18
CA MET A 394 -3.12 32.49 -0.37
C MET A 394 -4.64 32.27 -0.34
N LEU A 395 -5.44 33.32 -0.04
CA LEU A 395 -6.89 33.17 0.12
C LEU A 395 -7.60 32.70 -1.17
N PRO A 396 -7.40 33.34 -2.35
CA PRO A 396 -7.95 32.86 -3.60
C PRO A 396 -7.46 31.44 -3.96
N ASN A 397 -6.21 31.09 -3.67
CA ASN A 397 -5.71 29.74 -3.91
C ASN A 397 -6.47 28.69 -3.09
N LEU A 398 -6.68 28.94 -1.79
CA LEU A 398 -7.45 28.04 -0.92
C LEU A 398 -8.89 27.86 -1.44
N VAL A 399 -9.56 28.95 -1.83
CA VAL A 399 -10.95 28.90 -2.35
C VAL A 399 -11.01 28.13 -3.67
N ILE A 400 -10.11 28.41 -4.61
CA ILE A 400 -10.10 27.75 -5.93
C ILE A 400 -9.79 26.25 -5.76
N CYS A 401 -8.74 25.89 -5.02
CA CYS A 401 -8.37 24.49 -4.83
C CYS A 401 -9.43 23.73 -4.02
N GLY A 402 -10.03 24.36 -3.00
CA GLY A 402 -11.16 23.81 -2.26
C GLY A 402 -12.38 23.58 -3.17
N SER A 403 -12.69 24.52 -4.06
CA SER A 403 -13.76 24.36 -5.05
C SER A 403 -13.45 23.22 -6.04
N ILE A 404 -12.19 23.10 -6.49
CA ILE A 404 -11.76 22.01 -7.38
C ILE A 404 -11.88 20.66 -6.67
N TYR A 405 -11.52 20.59 -5.39
CA TYR A 405 -11.69 19.39 -4.57
C TYR A 405 -13.15 18.96 -4.52
N VAL A 406 -14.06 19.87 -4.14
CA VAL A 406 -15.50 19.59 -4.04
C VAL A 406 -16.10 19.23 -5.41
N LEU A 407 -15.82 20.01 -6.45
CA LEU A 407 -16.34 19.76 -7.79
C LEU A 407 -15.78 18.48 -8.41
N GLY A 408 -14.49 18.15 -8.12
CA GLY A 408 -13.85 16.92 -8.59
C GLY A 408 -14.52 15.65 -8.09
N HIS A 409 -15.08 15.68 -6.86
CA HIS A 409 -15.87 14.58 -6.30
C HIS A 409 -17.33 14.61 -6.73
N LEU A 410 -17.94 15.80 -6.79
CA LEU A 410 -19.37 15.94 -7.11
C LEU A 410 -19.68 15.77 -8.59
N ALA A 411 -18.77 16.09 -9.50
CA ALA A 411 -19.05 16.07 -10.94
C ALA A 411 -19.55 14.70 -11.43
N ALA A 412 -18.95 13.61 -10.99
CA ALA A 412 -19.38 12.26 -11.34
C ALA A 412 -20.77 11.92 -10.77
N LEU A 413 -21.05 12.35 -9.54
CA LEU A 413 -22.34 12.15 -8.88
C LEU A 413 -23.46 12.94 -9.58
N ILE A 414 -23.19 14.21 -9.94
CA ILE A 414 -24.16 15.08 -10.64
C ILE A 414 -24.53 14.47 -12.00
N VAL A 415 -23.56 13.99 -12.77
CA VAL A 415 -23.81 13.39 -14.10
C VAL A 415 -24.62 12.09 -13.99
N LYS A 416 -24.42 11.31 -12.92
CA LYS A 416 -25.15 10.04 -12.68
C LYS A 416 -26.51 10.22 -11.99
N SER A 417 -26.80 11.38 -11.42
CA SER A 417 -28.05 11.67 -10.72
C SER A 417 -29.18 12.02 -11.68
N ALA A 418 -30.41 12.09 -11.15
CA ALA A 418 -31.60 12.56 -11.91
C ALA A 418 -31.41 13.97 -12.53
N ALA A 419 -30.63 14.85 -11.90
CA ALA A 419 -30.23 16.13 -12.46
C ALA A 419 -29.43 15.99 -13.77
N GLY A 420 -28.71 14.89 -13.96
CA GLY A 420 -27.99 14.57 -15.20
C GLY A 420 -28.89 14.21 -16.39
N GLU A 421 -30.20 14.04 -16.21
CA GLU A 421 -31.17 13.90 -17.30
C GLU A 421 -31.36 15.22 -18.05
N ILE A 422 -31.16 16.37 -17.40
CA ILE A 422 -31.19 17.69 -18.00
C ILE A 422 -29.96 17.85 -18.89
N VAL A 423 -30.14 18.04 -20.18
CA VAL A 423 -29.08 18.12 -21.20
C VAL A 423 -28.02 19.16 -20.84
N PHE A 424 -28.42 20.32 -20.31
CA PHE A 424 -27.53 21.39 -19.91
C PHE A 424 -26.64 20.96 -18.72
N VAL A 425 -27.23 20.35 -17.69
CA VAL A 425 -26.49 19.85 -16.50
C VAL A 425 -25.47 18.77 -16.89
N ARG A 426 -25.89 17.84 -17.77
CA ARG A 426 -25.02 16.81 -18.32
C ARG A 426 -23.85 17.40 -19.12
N PHE A 427 -24.13 18.43 -19.93
CA PHE A 427 -23.09 19.12 -20.70
C PHE A 427 -22.06 19.79 -19.77
N ILE A 428 -22.54 20.57 -18.80
CA ILE A 428 -21.66 21.23 -17.80
C ILE A 428 -20.88 20.20 -17.00
N GLY A 429 -21.52 19.13 -16.51
CA GLY A 429 -20.84 18.05 -15.78
C GLY A 429 -19.74 17.38 -16.60
N LYS A 430 -19.98 17.10 -17.88
CA LYS A 430 -18.95 16.57 -18.79
C LYS A 430 -17.83 17.57 -19.06
N LEU A 431 -18.14 18.85 -19.22
CA LEU A 431 -17.15 19.90 -19.40
C LEU A 431 -16.25 20.00 -18.16
N LEU A 432 -16.83 20.00 -16.96
CA LEU A 432 -16.08 20.00 -15.70
C LEU A 432 -15.19 18.76 -15.58
N SER A 433 -15.69 17.58 -15.93
CA SER A 433 -14.88 16.34 -15.84
C SER A 433 -13.71 16.26 -16.84
N VAL A 434 -13.70 17.11 -17.88
CA VAL A 434 -12.55 17.23 -18.80
C VAL A 434 -11.50 18.19 -18.26
N ILE A 435 -11.93 19.28 -17.60
CA ILE A 435 -11.03 20.36 -17.13
C ILE A 435 -10.51 20.03 -15.72
N LEU A 436 -11.40 19.58 -14.83
CA LEU A 436 -11.07 19.27 -13.44
C LEU A 436 -10.61 17.82 -13.29
N PRO A 437 -9.74 17.53 -12.29
CA PRO A 437 -9.40 16.15 -11.98
C PRO A 437 -10.63 15.38 -11.51
N VAL A 438 -10.82 14.18 -12.02
CA VAL A 438 -11.86 13.26 -11.53
C VAL A 438 -11.31 12.59 -10.26
N LEU A 439 -11.61 13.17 -9.11
CA LEU A 439 -11.09 12.75 -7.81
C LEU A 439 -11.85 11.52 -7.27
N ASP A 440 -13.06 11.27 -7.74
CA ASP A 440 -13.88 10.09 -7.40
C ASP A 440 -13.14 8.75 -7.60
N HIS A 441 -12.19 8.69 -8.54
CA HIS A 441 -11.36 7.51 -8.75
C HIS A 441 -10.38 7.21 -7.61
N PHE A 442 -10.12 8.13 -6.71
CA PHE A 442 -9.28 7.93 -5.52
C PHE A 442 -10.10 7.53 -4.29
N GLU A 443 -11.44 7.58 -4.37
CA GLU A 443 -12.33 7.16 -3.30
C GLU A 443 -12.69 5.67 -3.43
N ILE A 444 -12.06 4.85 -2.60
CA ILE A 444 -12.36 3.41 -2.50
C ILE A 444 -12.85 3.04 -1.10
N GLU A 445 -13.37 4.01 -0.36
CA GLU A 445 -13.83 3.82 1.02
C GLU A 445 -14.89 2.71 1.10
N GLY A 446 -15.82 2.67 0.16
CA GLY A 446 -16.83 1.61 0.06
C GLY A 446 -16.25 0.22 -0.18
N ALA A 447 -15.18 0.10 -0.98
CA ALA A 447 -14.48 -1.17 -1.22
C ALA A 447 -13.73 -1.65 0.03
N ILE A 448 -13.04 -0.73 0.71
CA ILE A 448 -12.29 -1.02 1.96
C ILE A 448 -13.26 -1.40 3.09
N ALA A 449 -14.40 -0.71 3.19
CA ALA A 449 -15.45 -1.03 4.14
C ALA A 449 -16.09 -2.40 3.84
N GLY A 450 -16.32 -2.71 2.55
CA GLY A 450 -16.99 -3.94 2.09
C GLY A 450 -16.14 -5.21 2.07
N ALA A 451 -14.92 -5.20 2.62
CA ALA A 451 -14.01 -6.35 2.67
C ALA A 451 -13.46 -6.82 1.30
N SER A 452 -13.66 -6.07 0.23
CA SER A 452 -13.08 -6.37 -1.09
C SER A 452 -11.62 -5.96 -1.17
N SER A 453 -10.80 -6.74 -1.89
CA SER A 453 -9.41 -6.40 -2.15
C SER A 453 -9.31 -5.45 -3.34
N VAL A 454 -8.48 -4.41 -3.21
CA VAL A 454 -8.18 -3.49 -4.32
C VAL A 454 -7.07 -4.09 -5.17
N PRO A 455 -7.29 -4.31 -6.47
CA PRO A 455 -6.25 -4.90 -7.33
C PRO A 455 -5.08 -3.92 -7.52
N MET A 456 -3.86 -4.45 -7.57
CA MET A 456 -2.64 -3.65 -7.78
C MET A 456 -2.62 -2.91 -9.13
N SER A 457 -3.29 -3.46 -10.15
CA SER A 457 -3.48 -2.79 -11.44
C SER A 457 -4.23 -1.48 -11.32
N TYR A 458 -5.22 -1.41 -10.43
CA TYR A 458 -5.97 -0.17 -10.15
C TYR A 458 -5.06 0.92 -9.56
N LEU A 459 -4.22 0.55 -8.60
CA LEU A 459 -3.23 1.48 -8.02
C LEU A 459 -2.24 1.97 -9.08
N GLY A 460 -1.83 1.09 -10.01
CA GLY A 460 -0.96 1.46 -11.13
C GLY A 460 -1.60 2.50 -12.06
N TRP A 461 -2.87 2.32 -12.42
CA TRP A 461 -3.60 3.29 -13.24
C TRP A 461 -3.85 4.60 -12.50
N ALA A 462 -4.17 4.56 -11.20
CA ALA A 462 -4.33 5.75 -10.37
C ALA A 462 -3.02 6.55 -10.25
N LEU A 463 -1.89 5.85 -10.08
CA LEU A 463 -0.56 6.47 -10.07
C LEU A 463 -0.25 7.14 -11.42
N LEU A 464 -0.50 6.46 -12.54
CA LEU A 464 -0.29 7.02 -13.88
C LEU A 464 -1.12 8.28 -14.08
N TYR A 465 -2.41 8.22 -13.71
CA TYR A 465 -3.30 9.37 -13.77
C TYR A 465 -2.79 10.54 -12.92
N SER A 466 -2.39 10.28 -11.67
CA SER A 466 -1.86 11.30 -10.77
C SER A 466 -0.58 11.95 -11.30
N VAL A 467 0.34 11.17 -11.87
CA VAL A 467 1.59 11.69 -12.48
C VAL A 467 1.30 12.53 -13.70
N LEU A 468 0.41 12.08 -14.60
CA LEU A 468 0.07 12.82 -15.82
C LEU A 468 -0.65 14.14 -15.50
N TYR A 469 -1.64 14.09 -14.59
CA TYR A 469 -2.39 15.29 -14.22
C TYR A 469 -1.52 16.29 -13.45
N SER A 470 -0.73 15.83 -12.49
CA SER A 470 0.23 16.68 -11.77
C SER A 470 1.29 17.27 -12.71
N GLY A 471 1.75 16.48 -13.68
CA GLY A 471 2.67 16.95 -14.72
C GLY A 471 2.05 18.08 -15.56
N ALA A 472 0.80 17.92 -16.00
CA ALA A 472 0.06 18.96 -16.72
C ALA A 472 -0.13 20.24 -15.88
N ALA A 473 -0.48 20.07 -14.58
CA ALA A 473 -0.64 21.21 -13.67
C ALA A 473 0.70 21.95 -13.45
N ILE A 474 1.82 21.24 -13.33
CA ILE A 474 3.14 21.85 -13.20
C ILE A 474 3.58 22.53 -14.51
N LEU A 475 3.26 21.96 -15.68
CA LEU A 475 3.48 22.65 -16.96
C LEU A 475 2.69 23.95 -17.05
N LEU A 476 1.43 23.95 -16.59
CA LEU A 476 0.62 25.16 -16.49
C LEU A 476 1.25 26.18 -15.51
N ALA A 477 1.75 25.72 -14.38
CA ALA A 477 2.48 26.55 -13.42
C ALA A 477 3.71 27.23 -14.07
N LEU A 478 4.45 26.51 -14.90
CA LEU A 478 5.60 27.05 -15.63
C LEU A 478 5.20 28.13 -16.62
N ILE A 479 4.12 27.91 -17.40
CA ILE A 479 3.60 28.92 -18.34
C ILE A 479 3.18 30.19 -17.57
N PHE A 480 2.40 30.03 -16.49
CA PHE A 480 1.97 31.15 -15.67
C PHE A 480 3.13 31.93 -15.03
N PHE A 481 4.20 31.23 -14.67
CA PHE A 481 5.39 31.84 -14.07
C PHE A 481 6.30 32.49 -15.08
N GLU A 482 6.35 32.00 -16.35
CA GLU A 482 7.18 32.55 -17.41
C GLU A 482 6.68 33.91 -17.86
N ASP A 483 5.35 34.08 -17.93
CA ASP A 483 4.67 35.33 -18.33
C ASP A 483 4.60 36.40 -17.22
N ARG A 484 5.15 36.11 -16.03
CA ARG A 484 5.10 37.06 -14.91
C ARG A 484 6.35 37.91 -14.90
N ASP A 485 6.16 39.26 -15.03
CA ASP A 485 7.20 40.20 -14.76
C ASP A 485 7.56 40.17 -13.27
N LEU A 486 8.79 39.81 -12.99
CA LEU A 486 9.33 39.73 -11.61
C LEU A 486 10.07 41.01 -11.22
N ALA A 487 10.11 42.03 -12.11
CA ALA A 487 10.80 43.31 -11.91
C ALA A 487 10.02 44.26 -11.01
#